data_a222e9eaf93ef800b5465c69522a28e4
#
_entry.id   a222e9eaf93ef800b5465c69522a28e4
#
_cell.length_a   1.000
_cell.length_b   1.000
_cell.length_c   1.000
_cell.angle_alpha   90.00
_cell.angle_beta   90.00
_cell.angle_gamma   90.00
#
_symmetry.space_group_name_H-M   'P 1'
#
loop_
_entity.id
_entity.type
_entity.pdbx_description
1 polymer ?
#
loop_
_entity_poly.entity_id
_entity_poly.type
_entity_poly.pdbx_seq_one_letter_code
_entity_poly.pdbx_strand_id
1 'polypeptide(L)'
;MYNYDRPSYTGCVYEIECYFPTWAIPKDHKVTKALEKAYTSLYGDKRIGAEETLEMRQSRPLTDKWTFSTNGVSIMGRNGIPCIGFGPGAEAQAHAPNEKTWKQDLVTCAAVYAALPNCYCE
;
A
#
# COMPACT_ATOMS: atom_id res chain seq x y z
N MET A 1 18.59 -14.84 8.67
CA MET A 1 18.22 -15.48 7.40
C MET A 1 18.05 -16.96 7.69
N TYR A 2 16.94 -17.55 7.32
CA TYR A 2 16.67 -18.97 7.52
C TYR A 2 15.95 -19.50 6.28
N ASN A 3 16.07 -20.80 6.05
CA ASN A 3 15.35 -21.47 4.98
C ASN A 3 14.05 -22.05 5.52
N TYR A 4 12.98 -21.93 4.78
CA TYR A 4 11.74 -22.65 5.04
C TYR A 4 11.86 -24.06 4.44
N ASP A 5 11.84 -25.06 5.30
CA ASP A 5 12.07 -26.47 4.97
C ASP A 5 10.95 -27.40 5.43
N ARG A 6 9.79 -26.82 5.82
CA ARG A 6 8.68 -27.61 6.33
C ARG A 6 8.00 -28.40 5.20
N PRO A 7 7.66 -29.68 5.44
CA PRO A 7 6.95 -30.47 4.46
C PRO A 7 5.52 -29.94 4.25
N SER A 8 5.07 -30.02 3.01
CA SER A 8 3.67 -29.82 2.63
C SER A 8 2.80 -30.97 3.13
N TYR A 9 1.49 -30.87 2.96
CA TYR A 9 0.55 -31.95 3.29
C TYR A 9 0.82 -33.25 2.52
N THR A 10 1.53 -33.18 1.38
CA THR A 10 1.96 -34.34 0.58
C THR A 10 3.30 -34.92 1.03
N GLY A 11 3.94 -34.32 2.05
CA GLY A 11 5.28 -34.71 2.50
C GLY A 11 6.43 -34.14 1.67
N CYS A 12 6.16 -33.42 0.59
CA CYS A 12 7.20 -32.77 -0.20
C CYS A 12 7.75 -31.56 0.52
N VAL A 13 9.08 -31.43 0.52
CA VAL A 13 9.79 -30.25 1.05
C VAL A 13 10.23 -29.38 -0.13
N TYR A 14 9.82 -28.11 -0.08
CA TYR A 14 10.27 -27.07 -1.01
C TYR A 14 11.10 -26.08 -0.21
N GLU A 15 12.40 -26.17 -0.33
CA GLU A 15 13.28 -25.23 0.36
C GLU A 15 13.17 -23.84 -0.27
N ILE A 16 12.85 -22.85 0.54
CA ILE A 16 12.74 -21.44 0.12
C ILE A 16 13.56 -20.60 1.08
N GLU A 17 14.44 -19.77 0.54
CA GLU A 17 15.15 -18.78 1.32
C GLU A 17 14.15 -17.73 1.84
N CYS A 18 14.02 -17.66 3.17
CA CYS A 18 13.14 -16.71 3.82
C CYS A 18 13.84 -15.37 4.04
N TYR A 19 14.11 -14.67 2.94
CA TYR A 19 14.63 -13.32 2.94
C TYR A 19 13.83 -12.42 2.01
N PHE A 20 13.23 -11.39 2.58
CA PHE A 20 12.51 -10.38 1.86
C PHE A 20 13.10 -9.01 2.21
N PRO A 21 13.74 -8.31 1.26
CA PRO A 21 14.19 -6.95 1.50
C PRO A 21 12.97 -6.06 1.77
N THR A 22 13.14 -5.12 2.67
CA THR A 22 12.18 -4.03 2.85
C THR A 22 12.54 -2.88 1.92
N TRP A 23 11.65 -1.92 1.81
CA TRP A 23 11.95 -0.67 1.13
C TRP A 23 11.40 0.51 1.93
N ALA A 24 12.03 1.64 1.76
CA ALA A 24 11.55 2.91 2.28
C ALA A 24 11.76 3.98 1.21
N ILE A 25 10.77 4.85 1.05
CA ILE A 25 10.83 5.96 0.11
C ILE A 25 10.61 7.27 0.88
N PRO A 26 11.42 8.32 0.63
CA PRO A 26 11.24 9.60 1.28
C PRO A 26 9.86 10.22 0.98
N LYS A 27 9.29 10.94 1.96
CA LYS A 27 8.03 11.66 1.77
C LYS A 27 8.09 12.72 0.67
N ASP A 28 9.25 13.31 0.47
CA ASP A 28 9.51 14.32 -0.53
C ASP A 28 9.88 13.76 -1.91
N HIS A 29 9.93 12.46 -2.06
CA HIS A 29 10.18 11.83 -3.36
C HIS A 29 9.07 12.18 -4.37
N LYS A 30 9.46 12.38 -5.64
CA LYS A 30 8.53 12.81 -6.71
C LYS A 30 7.28 11.94 -6.79
N VAL A 31 7.39 10.62 -6.71
CA VAL A 31 6.25 9.71 -6.79
C VAL A 31 5.29 9.87 -5.61
N THR A 32 5.82 10.10 -4.40
CA THR A 32 5.00 10.34 -3.19
C THR A 32 4.24 11.66 -3.33
N LYS A 33 4.95 12.72 -3.72
CA LYS A 33 4.35 14.05 -3.92
C LYS A 33 3.31 14.07 -5.04
N ALA A 34 3.53 13.33 -6.11
CA ALA A 34 2.54 13.22 -7.18
C ALA A 34 1.24 12.56 -6.69
N LEU A 35 1.34 11.50 -5.88
CA LEU A 35 0.15 10.86 -5.31
C LEU A 35 -0.56 11.77 -4.30
N GLU A 36 0.18 12.43 -3.40
CA GLU A 36 -0.39 13.42 -2.48
C GLU A 36 -1.11 14.54 -3.25
N LYS A 37 -0.50 15.07 -4.31
CA LYS A 37 -1.08 16.12 -5.16
C LYS A 37 -2.35 15.62 -5.85
N ALA A 38 -2.33 14.42 -6.45
CA ALA A 38 -3.49 13.84 -7.09
C ALA A 38 -4.66 13.67 -6.09
N TYR A 39 -4.36 13.14 -4.90
CA TYR A 39 -5.36 12.97 -3.86
C TYR A 39 -5.92 14.31 -3.36
N THR A 40 -5.05 15.23 -2.97
CA THR A 40 -5.47 16.52 -2.40
C THR A 40 -6.18 17.42 -3.40
N SER A 41 -5.86 17.32 -4.70
CA SER A 41 -6.57 18.06 -5.76
C SER A 41 -8.04 17.64 -5.88
N LEU A 42 -8.37 16.37 -5.57
CA LEU A 42 -9.71 15.83 -5.66
C LEU A 42 -10.49 15.93 -4.34
N TYR A 43 -9.82 15.71 -3.23
CA TYR A 43 -10.47 15.48 -1.92
C TYR A 43 -9.96 16.38 -0.80
N GLY A 44 -8.99 17.25 -1.06
CA GLY A 44 -8.35 18.06 -0.04
C GLY A 44 -7.57 17.20 0.96
N ASP A 45 -7.37 17.72 2.17
CA ASP A 45 -6.62 17.06 3.23
C ASP A 45 -7.44 16.01 4.01
N LYS A 46 -8.71 15.83 3.64
CA LYS A 46 -9.59 14.89 4.33
C LYS A 46 -9.26 13.47 3.91
N ARG A 47 -9.07 12.58 4.87
CA ARG A 47 -9.05 11.15 4.60
C ARG A 47 -10.45 10.67 4.27
N ILE A 48 -10.63 10.22 3.05
CA ILE A 48 -11.86 9.58 2.59
C ILE A 48 -11.61 8.08 2.64
N GLY A 49 -12.45 7.37 3.35
CA GLY A 49 -12.40 5.94 3.48
C GLY A 49 -13.52 5.47 4.38
N ALA A 50 -13.82 4.19 4.34
CA ALA A 50 -14.94 3.64 5.05
C ALA A 50 -14.61 3.34 6.52
N GLU A 51 -15.59 3.47 7.35
CA GLU A 51 -15.79 2.95 8.72
C GLU A 51 -14.69 3.10 9.80
N GLU A 52 -13.56 3.70 9.53
CA GLU A 52 -12.75 4.18 10.63
C GLU A 52 -13.46 5.37 11.30
N THR A 53 -13.40 5.48 12.60
CA THR A 53 -13.97 6.63 13.30
C THR A 53 -13.38 7.93 12.75
N LEU A 54 -14.16 8.99 12.74
CA LEU A 54 -13.71 10.29 12.25
C LEU A 54 -12.43 10.77 12.94
N GLU A 55 -12.27 10.46 14.22
CA GLU A 55 -11.08 10.75 15.03
C GLU A 55 -9.84 9.98 14.55
N MET A 56 -9.98 8.70 14.23
CA MET A 56 -8.89 7.88 13.69
C MET A 56 -8.41 8.39 12.33
N ARG A 57 -9.32 8.87 11.51
CA ARG A 57 -8.99 9.46 10.20
C ARG A 57 -8.26 10.80 10.32
N GLN A 58 -8.67 11.63 11.25
CA GLN A 58 -8.06 12.95 11.47
C GLN A 58 -6.70 12.87 12.13
N SER A 59 -6.45 11.85 12.96
CA SER A 59 -5.18 11.67 13.66
C SER A 59 -4.06 11.05 12.81
N ARG A 60 -4.40 10.43 11.68
CA ARG A 60 -3.40 9.79 10.82
C ARG A 60 -2.85 10.74 9.77
N PRO A 61 -1.54 10.73 9.48
CA PRO A 61 -0.99 11.47 8.36
C PRO A 61 -1.56 10.94 7.03
N LEU A 62 -1.59 11.79 6.01
CA LEU A 62 -1.99 11.38 4.66
C LEU A 62 -1.04 10.33 4.08
N THR A 63 0.24 10.44 4.42
CA THR A 63 1.31 9.51 4.05
C THR A 63 1.80 8.78 5.29
N ASP A 64 1.79 7.46 5.25
CA ASP A 64 2.19 6.61 6.35
C ASP A 64 2.98 5.38 5.84
N LYS A 65 3.34 4.49 6.73
CA LYS A 65 4.00 3.22 6.44
C LYS A 65 3.01 2.06 6.55
N TRP A 66 3.26 1.03 5.78
CA TRP A 66 2.61 -0.27 5.97
C TRP A 66 3.44 -1.20 6.82
N THR A 67 2.77 -2.07 7.54
CA THR A 67 3.38 -3.08 8.41
C THR A 67 3.43 -4.47 7.79
N PHE A 68 2.93 -4.61 6.55
CA PHE A 68 2.91 -5.87 5.80
C PHE A 68 3.72 -5.77 4.51
N SER A 69 4.00 -6.93 3.93
CA SER A 69 4.78 -7.05 2.69
C SER A 69 3.90 -7.01 1.45
N THR A 70 4.44 -6.48 0.36
CA THR A 70 3.80 -6.44 -0.96
C THR A 70 4.82 -6.70 -2.07
N ASN A 71 4.39 -6.72 -3.32
CA ASN A 71 5.30 -6.80 -4.48
C ASN A 71 6.29 -5.61 -4.57
N GLY A 72 6.09 -4.55 -3.78
CA GLY A 72 7.05 -3.47 -3.60
C GLY A 72 8.44 -3.95 -3.14
N VAL A 73 8.49 -5.09 -2.45
CA VAL A 73 9.74 -5.81 -2.12
C VAL A 73 10.57 -6.09 -3.36
N SER A 74 9.95 -6.58 -4.44
CA SER A 74 10.65 -6.86 -5.69
C SER A 74 10.88 -5.60 -6.51
N ILE A 75 9.91 -4.70 -6.55
CA ILE A 75 9.98 -3.47 -7.36
C ILE A 75 11.07 -2.54 -6.82
N MET A 76 10.93 -2.10 -5.60
CA MET A 76 11.88 -1.16 -5.00
C MET A 76 12.97 -1.86 -4.18
N GLY A 77 12.61 -2.86 -3.35
CA GLY A 77 13.56 -3.50 -2.47
C GLY A 77 14.69 -4.26 -3.21
N ARG A 78 14.38 -4.89 -4.34
CA ARG A 78 15.38 -5.62 -5.16
C ARG A 78 15.88 -4.84 -6.35
N ASN A 79 15.02 -4.10 -7.03
CA ASN A 79 15.34 -3.46 -8.31
C ASN A 79 15.52 -1.94 -8.22
N GLY A 80 15.32 -1.33 -7.05
CA GLY A 80 15.51 0.10 -6.85
C GLY A 80 14.53 1.00 -7.61
N ILE A 81 13.45 0.43 -8.15
CA ILE A 81 12.43 1.21 -8.86
C ILE A 81 11.53 1.87 -7.81
N PRO A 82 11.39 3.21 -7.81
CA PRO A 82 10.56 3.90 -6.83
C PRO A 82 9.13 3.35 -6.81
N CYS A 83 8.70 2.90 -5.63
CA CYS A 83 7.41 2.27 -5.44
C CYS A 83 6.74 2.80 -4.18
N ILE A 84 5.47 3.18 -4.29
CA ILE A 84 4.60 3.52 -3.17
C ILE A 84 3.34 2.66 -3.23
N GLY A 85 2.68 2.52 -2.09
CA GLY A 85 1.42 1.81 -2.01
C GLY A 85 0.25 2.78 -1.87
N PHE A 86 -0.82 2.51 -2.61
CA PHE A 86 -2.10 3.17 -2.48
C PHE A 86 -3.19 2.21 -2.96
N GLY A 87 -4.29 2.11 -2.23
CA GLY A 87 -5.38 1.22 -2.61
C GLY A 87 -6.63 1.41 -1.76
N PRO A 88 -7.74 0.80 -2.18
CA PRO A 88 -9.00 0.85 -1.45
C PRO A 88 -8.96 -0.05 -0.21
N GLY A 89 -9.79 0.26 0.77
CA GLY A 89 -9.97 -0.55 1.98
C GLY A 89 -9.17 -0.06 3.18
N ALA A 90 -9.28 -0.78 4.28
CA ALA A 90 -8.59 -0.52 5.52
C ALA A 90 -7.55 -1.61 5.81
N GLU A 91 -6.35 -1.22 6.24
CA GLU A 91 -5.27 -2.16 6.58
C GLU A 91 -5.70 -3.22 7.61
N ALA A 92 -6.54 -2.83 8.57
CA ALA A 92 -7.07 -3.73 9.59
C ALA A 92 -7.95 -4.87 9.03
N GLN A 93 -8.42 -4.75 7.79
CA GLN A 93 -9.20 -5.78 7.11
C GLN A 93 -8.31 -6.79 6.36
N ALA A 94 -7.03 -6.46 6.13
CA ALA A 94 -6.13 -7.33 5.38
C ALA A 94 -5.98 -8.69 6.10
N HIS A 95 -6.26 -9.78 5.38
CA HIS A 95 -6.24 -11.14 5.91
C HIS A 95 -7.23 -11.42 7.05
N ALA A 96 -8.21 -10.53 7.27
CA ALA A 96 -9.24 -10.74 8.28
C ALA A 96 -10.30 -11.74 7.80
N PRO A 97 -10.94 -12.49 8.71
CA PRO A 97 -12.14 -13.25 8.36
C PRO A 97 -13.23 -12.31 7.81
N ASN A 98 -13.82 -12.68 6.68
CA ASN A 98 -14.82 -11.85 5.98
C ASN A 98 -14.29 -10.45 5.59
N GLU A 99 -13.06 -10.39 5.12
CA GLU A 99 -12.43 -9.17 4.59
C GLU A 99 -13.38 -8.40 3.67
N LYS A 100 -13.46 -7.09 3.87
CA LYS A 100 -14.36 -6.19 3.14
C LYS A 100 -13.58 -5.05 2.53
N THR A 101 -14.03 -4.63 1.35
CA THR A 101 -13.63 -3.36 0.75
C THR A 101 -14.88 -2.58 0.39
N TRP A 102 -14.92 -1.30 0.72
CA TRP A 102 -16.08 -0.46 0.48
C TRP A 102 -16.10 0.03 -0.97
N LYS A 103 -17.28 0.00 -1.58
CA LYS A 103 -17.45 0.44 -2.97
C LYS A 103 -17.02 1.89 -3.18
N GLN A 104 -17.24 2.76 -2.21
CA GLN A 104 -16.82 4.15 -2.29
C GLN A 104 -15.29 4.29 -2.35
N ASP A 105 -14.54 3.46 -1.63
CA ASP A 105 -13.08 3.46 -1.68
C ASP A 105 -12.56 3.07 -3.06
N LEU A 106 -13.24 2.13 -3.74
CA LEU A 106 -12.90 1.76 -5.12
C LEU A 106 -13.05 2.96 -6.06
N VAL A 107 -14.14 3.70 -5.95
CA VAL A 107 -14.37 4.91 -6.77
C VAL A 107 -13.33 5.99 -6.47
N THR A 108 -13.07 6.23 -5.19
CA THR A 108 -12.06 7.20 -4.75
C THR A 108 -10.67 6.85 -5.29
N CYS A 109 -10.26 5.61 -5.16
CA CYS A 109 -8.96 5.17 -5.67
C CYS A 109 -8.87 5.25 -7.19
N ALA A 110 -9.93 4.87 -7.91
CA ALA A 110 -9.95 4.98 -9.37
C ALA A 110 -9.79 6.44 -9.84
N ALA A 111 -10.45 7.38 -9.18
CA ALA A 111 -10.30 8.81 -9.49
C ALA A 111 -8.88 9.32 -9.24
N VAL A 112 -8.26 8.92 -8.11
CA VAL A 112 -6.87 9.30 -7.80
C VAL A 112 -5.90 8.69 -8.82
N TYR A 113 -6.06 7.41 -9.19
CA TYR A 113 -5.24 6.78 -10.22
C TYR A 113 -5.37 7.48 -11.58
N ALA A 114 -6.57 7.94 -11.95
CA ALA A 114 -6.77 8.69 -13.19
C ALA A 114 -6.07 10.06 -13.18
N ALA A 115 -5.99 10.73 -12.03
CA ALA A 115 -5.32 12.03 -11.89
C ALA A 115 -3.79 11.91 -11.76
N LEU A 116 -3.29 10.78 -11.24
CA LEU A 116 -1.89 10.60 -10.88
C LEU A 116 -0.89 10.84 -12.04
N PRO A 117 -1.11 10.33 -13.27
CA PRO A 117 -0.16 10.56 -14.37
C PRO A 117 0.08 12.04 -14.66
N ASN A 118 -0.95 12.86 -14.67
CA ASN A 118 -0.83 14.30 -14.87
C ASN A 118 0.00 14.94 -13.76
N CYS A 119 -0.30 14.61 -12.50
CA CYS A 119 0.44 15.15 -11.36
C CYS A 119 1.91 14.69 -11.31
N TYR A 120 2.22 13.53 -11.89
CA TYR A 120 3.59 13.03 -11.96
C TYR A 120 4.40 13.64 -13.09
N CYS A 121 3.77 13.98 -14.22
CA CYS A 121 4.41 14.56 -15.40
C CYS A 121 4.62 16.07 -15.31
N GLU A 122 3.93 16.74 -14.39
CA GLU A 122 4.18 18.15 -14.06
C GLU A 122 5.49 18.32 -13.27
#